data_917f2ddea92cf2d6d9ac486a3f28aa86
#
_entry.id   917f2ddea92cf2d6d9ac486a3f28aa86
#
_cell.length_a   1.000
_cell.length_b   1.000
_cell.length_c   1.000
_cell.angle_alpha   90.00
_cell.angle_beta   90.00
_cell.angle_gamma   90.00
#
_symmetry.space_group_name_H-M   'P 1'
#
loop_
_entity.id
_entity.type
_entity.pdbx_description
1 polymer ?
#
loop_
_entity_poly.entity_id
_entity_poly.type
_entity_poly.pdbx_seq_one_letter_code
_entity_poly.pdbx_strand_id
1 'polypeptide(L)'
;GSNRTVLLRNERFDLEQQVAAGGASAADHVEFTVPAARADEFPVGTYDVAVELIMPDESDPRQSNHLGMVIAPNITSLPASVARDGNGDAQISISFTPELRAGQQVSLLLGNEEVLPESFTAPTSTLTFIARDTEAGNRLARLRIDGVDSPIVDRSMDPPTFFNLRIDIT
;
A
#
# COMPACT_ATOMS: atom_id res chain seq x y z
N GLY A 1 -26.18 1.13 -21.52
CA GLY A 1 -24.93 0.44 -21.27
C GLY A 1 -25.01 -0.29 -19.94
N SER A 2 -24.44 -1.50 -19.86
CA SER A 2 -24.36 -2.26 -18.62
C SER A 2 -23.52 -1.49 -17.60
N ASN A 3 -24.07 -1.26 -16.42
CA ASN A 3 -23.35 -0.64 -15.32
C ASN A 3 -22.46 -1.70 -14.65
N ARG A 4 -21.13 -1.54 -14.73
CA ARG A 4 -20.16 -2.45 -14.13
C ARG A 4 -19.54 -1.79 -12.90
N THR A 5 -19.52 -2.52 -11.80
CA THR A 5 -18.92 -2.09 -10.53
C THR A 5 -17.95 -3.15 -10.07
N VAL A 6 -16.81 -2.75 -9.57
CA VAL A 6 -15.83 -3.64 -8.96
C VAL A 6 -16.04 -3.61 -7.46
N LEU A 7 -16.29 -4.76 -6.87
CA LEU A 7 -16.37 -4.97 -5.44
C LEU A 7 -15.01 -5.38 -4.91
N LEU A 8 -14.59 -4.74 -3.82
CA LEU A 8 -13.37 -5.07 -3.08
C LEU A 8 -13.76 -5.35 -1.63
N ARG A 9 -13.55 -6.57 -1.18
CA ARG A 9 -13.84 -7.01 0.18
C ARG A 9 -12.56 -7.29 0.94
N ASN A 10 -12.43 -6.72 2.13
CA ASN A 10 -11.35 -7.01 3.06
C ASN A 10 -11.96 -7.60 4.33
N GLU A 11 -11.82 -8.92 4.51
CA GLU A 11 -12.41 -9.63 5.65
C GLU A 11 -11.81 -9.20 6.98
N ARG A 12 -10.53 -8.84 7.02
CA ARG A 12 -9.86 -8.44 8.27
C ARG A 12 -10.49 -7.20 8.91
N PHE A 13 -10.95 -6.27 8.09
CA PHE A 13 -11.55 -5.02 8.55
C PHE A 13 -13.07 -4.98 8.37
N ASP A 14 -13.68 -6.08 7.95
CA ASP A 14 -15.11 -6.16 7.61
C ASP A 14 -15.52 -5.03 6.64
N LEU A 15 -14.71 -4.83 5.60
CA LEU A 15 -14.90 -3.76 4.62
C LEU A 15 -15.37 -4.32 3.29
N GLU A 16 -16.35 -3.65 2.73
CA GLU A 16 -16.77 -3.81 1.33
C GLU A 16 -16.79 -2.44 0.67
N GLN A 17 -16.01 -2.29 -0.39
CA GLN A 17 -15.90 -1.06 -1.15
C GLN A 17 -16.26 -1.30 -2.61
N GLN A 18 -16.86 -0.28 -3.22
CA GLN A 18 -17.22 -0.29 -4.62
C GLN A 18 -16.41 0.76 -5.39
N VAL A 19 -15.89 0.33 -6.54
CA VAL A 19 -15.18 1.20 -7.48
C VAL A 19 -15.79 1.03 -8.86
N ALA A 20 -16.03 2.15 -9.54
CA ALA A 20 -16.56 2.10 -10.90
C ALA A 20 -15.54 1.45 -11.85
N ALA A 21 -16.01 0.65 -12.78
CA ALA A 21 -15.19 0.15 -13.87
C ALA A 21 -14.72 1.31 -14.76
N GLY A 22 -13.45 1.28 -15.16
CA GLY A 22 -12.86 2.28 -16.06
C GLY A 22 -13.44 2.22 -17.47
N GLY A 23 -13.29 3.32 -18.21
CA GLY A 23 -13.80 3.45 -19.58
C GLY A 23 -13.13 2.53 -20.61
N ALA A 24 -11.93 2.02 -20.31
CA ALA A 24 -11.22 1.07 -21.17
C ALA A 24 -11.65 -0.40 -20.95
N SER A 25 -12.58 -0.65 -20.00
CA SER A 25 -13.14 -1.99 -19.80
C SER A 25 -13.87 -2.53 -21.03
N ALA A 26 -13.63 -3.80 -21.37
CA ALA A 26 -14.23 -4.50 -22.50
C ALA A 26 -15.05 -5.73 -22.03
N ALA A 27 -15.47 -6.56 -22.96
CA ALA A 27 -16.29 -7.74 -22.66
C ALA A 27 -15.50 -8.82 -21.89
N ASP A 28 -14.20 -8.88 -22.11
CA ASP A 28 -13.27 -9.89 -21.62
C ASP A 28 -12.36 -9.41 -20.48
N HIS A 29 -12.34 -8.10 -20.20
CA HIS A 29 -11.58 -7.54 -19.09
C HIS A 29 -12.26 -6.31 -18.49
N VAL A 30 -11.94 -6.04 -17.23
CA VAL A 30 -12.39 -4.84 -16.50
C VAL A 30 -11.16 -4.14 -15.94
N GLU A 31 -11.04 -2.86 -16.27
CA GLU A 31 -10.06 -1.98 -15.68
C GLU A 31 -10.71 -1.14 -14.59
N PHE A 32 -10.01 -0.89 -13.52
CA PHE A 32 -10.44 0.03 -12.47
C PHE A 32 -9.25 0.70 -11.80
N THR A 33 -9.49 1.82 -11.19
CA THR A 33 -8.48 2.54 -10.41
C THR A 33 -9.09 2.96 -9.09
N VAL A 34 -8.40 2.66 -7.99
CA VAL A 34 -8.75 3.22 -6.69
C VAL A 34 -8.39 4.70 -6.69
N PRO A 35 -9.35 5.63 -6.55
CA PRO A 35 -9.05 7.06 -6.54
C PRO A 35 -8.11 7.42 -5.38
N ALA A 36 -7.08 8.23 -5.64
CA ALA A 36 -6.13 8.65 -4.60
C ALA A 36 -6.82 9.34 -3.39
N ALA A 37 -7.90 10.08 -3.63
CA ALA A 37 -8.68 10.72 -2.58
C ALA A 37 -9.42 9.73 -1.66
N ARG A 38 -9.53 8.46 -2.08
CA ARG A 38 -10.18 7.37 -1.32
C ARG A 38 -9.17 6.34 -0.82
N ALA A 39 -7.86 6.61 -0.91
CA ALA A 39 -6.82 5.64 -0.56
C ALA A 39 -7.02 5.07 0.85
N ASP A 40 -7.39 5.90 1.81
CA ASP A 40 -7.58 5.50 3.21
C ASP A 40 -8.84 4.65 3.47
N GLU A 41 -9.74 4.54 2.48
CA GLU A 41 -10.86 3.59 2.54
C GLU A 41 -10.41 2.15 2.25
N PHE A 42 -9.20 1.98 1.71
CA PHE A 42 -8.63 0.71 1.27
C PHE A 42 -7.33 0.41 2.03
N PRO A 43 -7.40 -0.01 3.31
CA PRO A 43 -6.21 -0.34 4.10
C PRO A 43 -5.33 -1.39 3.42
N VAL A 44 -4.04 -1.37 3.74
CA VAL A 44 -3.10 -2.40 3.27
C VAL A 44 -3.59 -3.78 3.64
N GLY A 45 -3.54 -4.71 2.70
CA GLY A 45 -3.93 -6.09 2.94
C GLY A 45 -4.42 -6.83 1.70
N THR A 46 -4.97 -8.00 1.93
CA THR A 46 -5.55 -8.86 0.89
C THR A 46 -7.03 -8.57 0.73
N TYR A 47 -7.45 -8.46 -0.50
CA TYR A 47 -8.82 -8.22 -0.91
C TYR A 47 -9.33 -9.36 -1.78
N ASP A 48 -10.61 -9.66 -1.60
CA ASP A 48 -11.39 -10.45 -2.52
C ASP A 48 -12.10 -9.51 -3.50
N VAL A 49 -11.86 -9.70 -4.78
CA VAL A 49 -12.32 -8.80 -5.85
C VAL A 49 -13.30 -9.54 -6.75
N ALA A 50 -14.47 -8.96 -6.96
CA ALA A 50 -15.48 -9.42 -7.92
C ALA A 50 -15.98 -8.26 -8.78
N VAL A 51 -16.53 -8.58 -9.95
CA VAL A 51 -17.21 -7.61 -10.81
C VAL A 51 -18.71 -7.83 -10.68
N GLU A 52 -19.44 -6.78 -10.38
CA GLU A 52 -20.89 -6.76 -10.46
C GLU A 52 -21.34 -6.16 -11.79
N LEU A 53 -22.34 -6.78 -12.37
CA LEU A 53 -22.95 -6.38 -13.63
C LEU A 53 -24.46 -6.37 -13.48
N ILE A 54 -25.08 -5.21 -13.70
CA ILE A 54 -26.54 -5.10 -13.80
C ILE A 54 -26.91 -5.09 -15.28
N MET A 55 -27.65 -6.11 -15.73
CA MET A 55 -28.17 -6.21 -17.07
C MET A 55 -29.37 -5.28 -17.26
N PRO A 56 -29.65 -4.79 -18.48
CA PRO A 56 -30.68 -3.78 -18.72
C PRO A 56 -32.07 -4.12 -18.22
N ASP A 57 -32.44 -5.37 -18.16
CA ASP A 57 -33.77 -5.83 -17.78
C ASP A 57 -33.79 -6.67 -16.48
N GLU A 58 -32.70 -6.60 -15.68
CA GLU A 58 -32.57 -7.32 -14.43
C GLU A 58 -32.49 -6.36 -13.25
N SER A 59 -33.17 -6.71 -12.15
CA SER A 59 -33.11 -5.96 -10.88
C SER A 59 -31.94 -6.37 -10.01
N ASP A 60 -31.50 -7.64 -10.15
CA ASP A 60 -30.45 -8.21 -9.32
C ASP A 60 -29.10 -8.21 -10.04
N PRO A 61 -28.02 -7.78 -9.38
CA PRO A 61 -26.70 -7.80 -9.97
C PRO A 61 -26.17 -9.24 -10.12
N ARG A 62 -25.51 -9.51 -11.21
CA ARG A 62 -24.72 -10.74 -11.41
C ARG A 62 -23.29 -10.46 -10.97
N GLN A 63 -22.70 -11.39 -10.23
CA GLN A 63 -21.28 -11.31 -9.84
C GLN A 63 -20.43 -12.29 -10.66
N SER A 64 -19.19 -11.86 -10.95
CA SER A 64 -18.17 -12.74 -11.51
C SER A 64 -17.65 -13.74 -10.46
N ASN A 65 -16.74 -14.61 -10.89
CA ASN A 65 -15.85 -15.29 -9.95
C ASN A 65 -15.01 -14.27 -9.16
N HIS A 66 -14.53 -14.70 -8.00
CA HIS A 66 -13.72 -13.91 -7.10
C HIS A 66 -12.23 -14.12 -7.36
N LEU A 67 -11.43 -13.07 -7.25
CA LEU A 67 -9.97 -13.08 -7.39
C LEU A 67 -9.32 -12.39 -6.21
N GLY A 68 -8.22 -12.97 -5.72
CA GLY A 68 -7.41 -12.34 -4.68
C GLY A 68 -6.57 -11.18 -5.25
N MET A 69 -6.57 -10.05 -4.57
CA MET A 69 -5.74 -8.88 -4.86
C MET A 69 -5.07 -8.39 -3.58
N VAL A 70 -3.87 -7.81 -3.70
CA VAL A 70 -3.15 -7.21 -2.58
C VAL A 70 -3.03 -5.71 -2.80
N ILE A 71 -3.40 -4.93 -1.78
CA ILE A 71 -3.10 -3.50 -1.72
C ILE A 71 -1.86 -3.34 -0.83
N ALA A 72 -0.78 -2.84 -1.43
CA ALA A 72 0.50 -2.63 -0.79
C ALA A 72 0.64 -1.20 -0.26
N PRO A 73 1.43 -0.96 0.81
CA PRO A 73 1.75 0.38 1.25
C PRO A 73 2.65 1.08 0.22
N ASN A 74 2.39 2.34 -0.06
CA ASN A 74 3.23 3.17 -0.91
C ASN A 74 3.91 4.25 -0.08
N ILE A 75 5.24 4.27 -0.05
CA ILE A 75 6.03 5.31 0.64
C ILE A 75 5.92 6.59 -0.18
N THR A 76 5.37 7.65 0.42
CA THR A 76 5.17 8.94 -0.22
C THR A 76 6.25 9.96 0.15
N SER A 77 6.93 9.75 1.29
CA SER A 77 8.07 10.55 1.73
C SER A 77 9.09 9.69 2.44
N LEU A 78 10.35 9.81 2.02
CA LEU A 78 11.50 9.12 2.58
C LEU A 78 12.68 10.11 2.62
N PRO A 79 13.40 10.25 3.76
CA PRO A 79 14.58 11.10 3.83
C PRO A 79 15.69 10.53 2.93
N ALA A 80 16.34 11.40 2.15
CA ALA A 80 17.46 10.98 1.30
C ALA A 80 18.70 10.60 2.12
N SER A 81 18.90 11.26 3.27
CA SER A 81 20.00 11.01 4.20
C SER A 81 19.55 11.20 5.64
N VAL A 82 20.14 10.41 6.52
CA VAL A 82 19.91 10.48 7.98
C VAL A 82 21.26 10.33 8.68
N ALA A 83 21.56 11.29 9.57
CA ALA A 83 22.75 11.21 10.41
C ALA A 83 22.49 10.28 11.61
N ARG A 84 23.52 9.52 12.00
CA ARG A 84 23.52 8.77 13.26
C ARG A 84 23.83 9.70 14.41
N ASP A 85 23.22 9.41 15.54
CA ASP A 85 23.56 10.10 16.80
C ASP A 85 24.87 9.57 17.42
N GLY A 86 25.21 10.07 18.61
CA GLY A 86 26.41 9.65 19.34
C GLY A 86 26.42 8.17 19.79
N ASN A 87 25.29 7.48 19.71
CA ASN A 87 25.15 6.05 20.01
C ASN A 87 25.17 5.17 18.75
N GLY A 88 25.22 5.77 17.57
CA GLY A 88 25.12 5.07 16.30
C GLY A 88 23.68 4.85 15.83
N ASP A 89 22.70 5.46 16.50
CA ASP A 89 21.28 5.31 16.18
C ASP A 89 20.85 6.30 15.07
N ALA A 90 20.07 5.82 14.10
CA ALA A 90 19.51 6.65 13.04
C ALA A 90 17.99 6.76 13.16
N GLN A 91 17.47 7.98 13.29
CA GLN A 91 16.04 8.24 13.37
C GLN A 91 15.47 8.52 12.00
N ILE A 92 14.58 7.65 11.52
CA ILE A 92 14.00 7.69 10.18
C ILE A 92 12.51 7.94 10.30
N SER A 93 12.03 9.06 9.75
CA SER A 93 10.60 9.35 9.64
C SER A 93 10.15 9.19 8.20
N ILE A 94 9.07 8.44 7.99
CA ILE A 94 8.51 8.17 6.67
C ILE A 94 7.03 8.51 6.64
N SER A 95 6.55 8.92 5.46
CA SER A 95 5.11 9.04 5.18
C SER A 95 4.70 8.04 4.11
N PHE A 96 3.46 7.56 4.17
CA PHE A 96 2.96 6.51 3.29
C PHE A 96 1.43 6.59 3.12
N THR A 97 0.92 5.85 2.16
CA THR A 97 -0.52 5.70 1.88
C THR A 97 -0.80 4.24 1.50
N PRO A 98 -1.99 3.67 1.80
CA PRO A 98 -3.03 4.19 2.68
C PRO A 98 -2.56 4.29 4.14
N GLU A 99 -3.34 5.00 4.97
CA GLU A 99 -3.03 5.12 6.41
C GLU A 99 -3.03 3.77 7.12
N LEU A 100 -2.17 3.64 8.12
CA LEU A 100 -2.11 2.49 9.01
C LEU A 100 -3.31 2.50 9.96
N ARG A 101 -4.02 1.39 10.04
CA ARG A 101 -5.16 1.23 10.95
C ARG A 101 -4.75 0.55 12.26
N ALA A 102 -5.55 0.76 13.27
CA ALA A 102 -5.37 0.07 14.56
C ALA A 102 -5.36 -1.46 14.38
N GLY A 103 -4.41 -2.12 15.04
CA GLY A 103 -4.24 -3.56 14.99
C GLY A 103 -3.42 -4.08 13.80
N GLN A 104 -2.98 -3.22 12.88
CA GLN A 104 -2.00 -3.62 11.84
C GLN A 104 -0.58 -3.67 12.43
N GLN A 105 0.16 -4.68 12.03
CA GLN A 105 1.59 -4.79 12.34
C GLN A 105 2.39 -4.05 11.27
N VAL A 106 3.41 -3.31 11.71
CA VAL A 106 4.24 -2.53 10.79
C VAL A 106 5.70 -2.62 11.16
N SER A 107 6.56 -2.68 10.15
CA SER A 107 8.01 -2.61 10.29
C SER A 107 8.65 -1.92 9.08
N LEU A 108 9.82 -1.33 9.28
CA LEU A 108 10.67 -0.82 8.22
C LEU A 108 11.79 -1.83 7.96
N LEU A 109 11.88 -2.31 6.73
CA LEU A 109 13.00 -3.11 6.27
C LEU A 109 14.08 -2.16 5.74
N LEU A 110 15.19 -2.04 6.45
CA LEU A 110 16.32 -1.17 6.12
C LEU A 110 17.53 -2.03 5.73
N GLY A 111 17.70 -2.26 4.42
CA GLY A 111 18.64 -3.26 3.94
C GLY A 111 18.24 -4.66 4.41
N ASN A 112 19.08 -5.25 5.28
CA ASN A 112 18.83 -6.56 5.90
C ASN A 112 18.28 -6.49 7.33
N GLU A 113 18.07 -5.29 7.84
CA GLU A 113 17.55 -5.05 9.19
C GLU A 113 16.04 -4.84 9.15
N GLU A 114 15.35 -5.35 10.16
CA GLU A 114 13.92 -5.06 10.38
C GLU A 114 13.79 -4.18 11.64
N VAL A 115 13.26 -2.97 11.44
CA VAL A 115 13.15 -1.96 12.48
C VAL A 115 11.68 -1.76 12.81
N LEU A 116 11.33 -1.88 14.09
CA LEU A 116 9.98 -1.60 14.57
C LEU A 116 9.78 -0.09 14.75
N PRO A 117 8.57 0.43 14.56
CA PRO A 117 8.28 1.84 14.76
C PRO A 117 8.37 2.22 16.25
N GLU A 118 8.67 3.49 16.51
CA GLU A 118 8.41 4.09 17.81
C GLU A 118 6.91 4.10 18.11
N SER A 119 6.55 4.40 19.36
CA SER A 119 5.14 4.45 19.76
C SER A 119 4.35 5.45 18.90
N PHE A 120 3.20 5.02 18.40
CA PHE A 120 2.32 5.81 17.55
C PHE A 120 0.86 5.61 17.94
N THR A 121 0.00 6.50 17.47
CA THR A 121 -1.45 6.36 17.57
C THR A 121 -2.04 6.15 16.18
N ALA A 122 -2.78 5.08 15.98
CA ALA A 122 -3.51 4.83 14.73
C ALA A 122 -4.92 5.49 14.79
N PRO A 123 -5.46 5.96 13.65
CA PRO A 123 -4.87 5.85 12.32
C PRO A 123 -3.72 6.85 12.10
N THR A 124 -2.75 6.48 11.25
CA THR A 124 -1.64 7.37 10.90
C THR A 124 -1.06 7.04 9.53
N SER A 125 -0.60 8.07 8.82
CA SER A 125 0.15 7.97 7.55
C SER A 125 1.63 8.33 7.70
N THR A 126 2.10 8.52 8.95
CA THR A 126 3.50 8.86 9.23
C THR A 126 3.99 8.07 10.43
N LEU A 127 5.18 7.49 10.31
CA LEU A 127 5.83 6.72 11.36
C LEU A 127 7.29 7.11 11.51
N THR A 128 7.80 6.99 12.74
CA THR A 128 9.20 7.16 13.07
C THR A 128 9.79 5.83 13.50
N PHE A 129 10.96 5.52 13.00
CA PHE A 129 11.74 4.32 13.29
C PHE A 129 13.11 4.74 13.82
N ILE A 130 13.66 3.99 14.78
CA ILE A 130 15.04 4.18 15.25
C ILE A 130 15.81 2.92 14.92
N ALA A 131 16.67 3.00 13.90
CA ALA A 131 17.63 1.95 13.58
C ALA A 131 18.81 2.09 14.56
N ARG A 132 18.90 1.14 15.51
CA ARG A 132 19.86 1.21 16.60
C ARG A 132 21.20 0.63 16.19
N ASP A 133 22.29 1.31 16.60
CA ASP A 133 23.67 0.90 16.32
C ASP A 133 23.85 0.47 14.84
N THR A 134 23.21 1.23 13.94
CA THR A 134 23.21 0.91 12.50
C THR A 134 24.50 1.39 11.85
N GLU A 135 25.02 0.61 10.90
CA GLU A 135 26.21 1.00 10.16
C GLU A 135 25.90 2.09 9.12
N ALA A 136 26.84 2.99 8.90
CA ALA A 136 26.80 3.95 7.81
C ALA A 136 26.72 3.25 6.45
N GLY A 137 26.05 3.89 5.51
CA GLY A 137 25.96 3.41 4.13
C GLY A 137 24.59 3.60 3.52
N ASN A 138 24.52 3.31 2.23
CA ASN A 138 23.30 3.46 1.44
C ASN A 138 22.40 2.22 1.59
N ARG A 139 21.24 2.39 2.19
CA ARG A 139 20.30 1.30 2.54
C ARG A 139 19.01 1.41 1.72
N LEU A 140 18.52 0.29 1.20
CA LEU A 140 17.18 0.19 0.64
C LEU A 140 16.15 0.16 1.78
N ALA A 141 15.14 1.03 1.71
CA ALA A 141 14.05 1.07 2.66
C ALA A 141 12.77 0.50 2.03
N ARG A 142 12.07 -0.38 2.75
CA ARG A 142 10.74 -0.89 2.40
C ARG A 142 9.87 -0.88 3.62
N LEU A 143 8.66 -0.37 3.48
CA LEU A 143 7.65 -0.45 4.52
C LEU A 143 6.91 -1.79 4.40
N ARG A 144 6.78 -2.50 5.50
CA ARG A 144 5.99 -3.73 5.60
C ARG A 144 4.81 -3.50 6.52
N ILE A 145 3.60 -3.75 6.04
CA ILE A 145 2.37 -3.71 6.83
C ILE A 145 1.65 -5.03 6.67
N ASP A 146 1.39 -5.73 7.78
CA ASP A 146 0.73 -7.06 7.81
C ASP A 146 1.37 -8.08 6.86
N GLY A 147 2.69 -8.04 6.73
CA GLY A 147 3.43 -8.93 5.83
C GLY A 147 3.45 -8.47 4.37
N VAL A 148 2.79 -7.37 4.02
CA VAL A 148 2.80 -6.81 2.66
C VAL A 148 3.87 -5.73 2.56
N ASP A 149 4.84 -5.93 1.67
CA ASP A 149 5.93 -4.98 1.44
C ASP A 149 5.53 -3.89 0.45
N SER A 150 6.05 -2.67 0.66
CA SER A 150 5.95 -1.61 -0.33
C SER A 150 6.64 -2.00 -1.64
N PRO A 151 6.07 -1.63 -2.81
CA PRO A 151 6.66 -1.95 -4.10
C PRO A 151 8.00 -1.22 -4.28
N ILE A 152 8.96 -1.89 -4.92
CA ILE A 152 10.26 -1.31 -5.30
C ILE A 152 10.32 -0.92 -6.77
N VAL A 153 9.33 -1.33 -7.56
CA VAL A 153 9.27 -1.09 -9.01
C VAL A 153 8.02 -0.28 -9.33
N ASP A 154 8.21 0.83 -10.01
CA ASP A 154 7.16 1.62 -10.63
C ASP A 154 6.78 0.99 -11.98
N ARG A 155 5.62 0.36 -12.03
CA ARG A 155 5.07 -0.29 -13.22
C ARG A 155 4.17 0.63 -14.05
N SER A 156 3.99 1.87 -13.61
CA SER A 156 3.26 2.89 -14.40
C SER A 156 4.12 3.48 -15.52
N MET A 157 5.44 3.26 -15.44
CA MET A 157 6.41 3.68 -16.45
C MET A 157 6.65 2.57 -17.49
N ASP A 158 6.95 2.95 -18.71
CA ASP A 158 7.35 2.01 -19.78
C ASP A 158 8.71 2.44 -20.36
N PRO A 159 9.79 1.67 -20.16
CA PRO A 159 9.88 0.46 -19.35
C PRO A 159 9.72 0.73 -17.83
N PRO A 160 9.32 -0.27 -17.04
CA PRO A 160 9.23 -0.12 -15.59
C PRO A 160 10.55 0.32 -14.96
N THR A 161 10.50 1.20 -13.98
CA THR A 161 11.67 1.76 -13.30
C THR A 161 11.65 1.42 -11.81
N PHE A 162 12.81 1.49 -11.15
CA PHE A 162 12.86 1.35 -9.69
C PHE A 162 12.50 2.67 -9.02
N PHE A 163 11.70 2.61 -7.95
CA PHE A 163 11.54 3.74 -7.04
C PHE A 163 12.87 4.04 -6.34
N ASN A 164 13.13 5.33 -6.10
CA ASN A 164 14.28 5.74 -5.30
C ASN A 164 13.94 5.62 -3.80
N LEU A 165 13.97 4.39 -3.29
CA LEU A 165 13.70 4.06 -1.88
C LEU A 165 15.00 3.81 -1.12
N ARG A 166 16.00 4.67 -1.28
CA ARG A 166 17.28 4.55 -0.60
C ARG A 166 17.52 5.70 0.36
N ILE A 167 18.07 5.34 1.51
CA ILE A 167 18.49 6.27 2.57
C ILE A 167 20.00 6.15 2.72
N ASP A 168 20.70 7.27 2.74
CA ASP A 168 22.12 7.33 3.07
C ASP A 168 22.28 7.57 4.59
N ILE A 169 22.73 6.55 5.31
CA ILE A 169 23.01 6.62 6.75
C ILE A 169 24.44 7.14 6.93
N THR A 170 24.59 8.29 7.59
CA THR A 170 25.89 9.00 7.73
C THR A 170 26.35 9.13 9.17
#